data_c26d79bf1424e297126524ca20c4e785
#
_entry.id   c26d79bf1424e297126524ca20c4e785
#
_cell.length_a   1.000
_cell.length_b   1.000
_cell.length_c   1.000
_cell.angle_alpha   90.00
_cell.angle_beta   90.00
_cell.angle_gamma   90.00
#
_symmetry.space_group_name_H-M   'P 1'
#
loop_
_entity.id
_entity.type
_entity.pdbx_description
1 polymer ?
#
loop_
_entity_poly.entity_id
_entity_poly.type
_entity_poly.pdbx_seq_one_letter_code
_entity_poly.pdbx_strand_id
1 'polypeptide(L)'
;MIVVVAPPARQGRTGGARQALVAIAQLRLMVLSLLFGFGMLVVMGKLALLALWAEPAVARDMALALIPPRGDIVDRNGAPLARSIDAWSIAVHPNQVIGDKAALAQKLTELIPEQSASHYYALLNSGGSFAYLKRRAMPELVTAVNALGEPGMEFQREPDRLYPQSTMAAHILGFLDAKGAGVSGMEKVLDRQLTDPAKRGAPVALSIDARVQAALENELGRAMSDLQARGAAGVILDVRTGEVLAMTSLPSFNPNALGGAAPPNNVTQSVYELGSTFKPLAVAAAIDSGTITNMARRFDATRPLQVGRFTIHDDPGDEQFRWLNIPETLVYSSNIATARIADELGPEKLQNMFRRLGFDRRPGIEVGGAKPLWPNYWGRITVMTTAYGHGIAVTPLHLANAYATLVNGGILRPTTLLKIDPNKVPAGERALQESTSARMRQLLRLIVLKGTGRKGRRPASGLQARPALRRPLRAAAMTSIATSRPSRRLSRSTHRAM
;
A
#
# COMPACT_ATOMS: atom_id res chain seq x y z
N MET A 1 -0.23 39.05 129.05
CA MET A 1 -1.12 39.28 127.85
C MET A 1 -0.15 39.48 126.68
N ILE A 2 0.13 38.45 125.95
CA ILE A 2 1.11 38.47 124.83
C ILE A 2 0.33 38.49 123.52
N VAL A 3 0.46 39.58 122.82
CA VAL A 3 -0.18 39.74 121.48
C VAL A 3 0.84 39.26 120.45
N VAL A 4 0.55 38.16 119.75
CA VAL A 4 1.35 37.64 118.67
C VAL A 4 0.81 38.32 117.36
N VAL A 5 1.69 39.13 116.75
CA VAL A 5 1.41 39.74 115.47
C VAL A 5 1.89 38.80 114.40
N ALA A 6 1.02 38.32 113.55
CA ALA A 6 1.33 37.49 112.41
C ALA A 6 1.97 38.29 111.23
N PRO A 7 2.97 37.83 110.56
CA PRO A 7 3.58 38.52 109.40
C PRO A 7 2.70 38.48 108.17
N PRO A 8 2.75 39.52 107.29
CA PRO A 8 1.93 39.57 106.11
C PRO A 8 2.30 38.52 105.09
N ALA A 9 1.31 37.89 104.51
CA ALA A 9 1.44 36.90 103.47
C ALA A 9 2.09 37.48 102.16
N ARG A 10 3.19 36.85 101.75
CA ARG A 10 3.78 37.12 100.40
C ARG A 10 2.80 36.73 99.36
N GLN A 11 2.24 37.70 98.66
CA GLN A 11 1.54 37.44 97.37
C GLN A 11 2.52 36.93 96.28
N GLY A 12 2.32 35.71 95.89
CA GLY A 12 3.16 35.04 94.88
C GLY A 12 2.95 35.66 93.53
N ARG A 13 4.03 36.15 92.95
CA ARG A 13 4.18 36.58 91.51
C ARG A 13 4.17 35.44 90.52
N THR A 14 3.26 34.47 90.54
CA THR A 14 3.21 33.33 89.64
C THR A 14 2.13 33.41 88.55
N GLY A 15 1.30 34.43 88.57
CA GLY A 15 0.18 34.66 87.63
C GLY A 15 0.67 35.12 86.23
N GLY A 16 1.65 36.05 86.21
CA GLY A 16 2.10 36.69 84.99
C GLY A 16 2.87 35.76 83.99
N ALA A 17 3.67 34.85 84.55
CA ALA A 17 4.44 33.93 83.72
C ALA A 17 3.56 32.87 83.03
N ARG A 18 2.51 32.37 83.71
CA ARG A 18 1.55 31.44 83.13
C ARG A 18 0.67 32.14 82.07
N GLN A 19 0.26 33.37 82.31
CA GLN A 19 -0.52 34.15 81.32
C GLN A 19 0.31 34.50 80.11
N ALA A 20 1.62 34.80 80.26
CA ALA A 20 2.54 35.03 79.11
C ALA A 20 2.78 33.76 78.31
N LEU A 21 2.91 32.60 78.93
CA LEU A 21 3.07 31.32 78.25
C LEU A 21 1.79 30.91 77.50
N VAL A 22 0.62 31.12 78.05
CA VAL A 22 -0.68 30.88 77.39
C VAL A 22 -0.87 31.83 76.21
N ALA A 23 -0.51 33.12 76.35
CA ALA A 23 -0.58 34.06 75.23
C ALA A 23 0.34 33.74 74.12
N ILE A 24 1.58 33.27 74.37
CA ILE A 24 2.52 32.81 73.40
C ILE A 24 2.03 31.48 72.68
N ALA A 25 1.44 30.57 73.43
CA ALA A 25 0.84 29.36 72.93
C ALA A 25 -0.36 29.68 72.03
N GLN A 26 -1.25 30.61 72.44
CA GLN A 26 -2.35 31.05 71.60
C GLN A 26 -1.90 31.75 70.33
N LEU A 27 -0.90 32.65 70.43
CA LEU A 27 -0.29 33.27 69.23
C LEU A 27 0.27 32.26 68.26
N ARG A 28 0.99 31.28 68.78
CA ARG A 28 1.53 30.16 67.89
C ARG A 28 0.42 29.32 67.24
N LEU A 29 -0.63 29.03 68.02
CA LEU A 29 -1.80 28.31 67.49
C LEU A 29 -2.54 29.13 66.40
N MET A 30 -2.67 30.44 66.62
CA MET A 30 -3.31 31.39 65.73
C MET A 30 -2.45 31.50 64.40
N VAL A 31 -1.13 31.61 64.54
CA VAL A 31 -0.22 31.61 63.33
C VAL A 31 -0.26 30.30 62.58
N LEU A 32 -0.28 29.16 63.29
CA LEU A 32 -0.46 27.84 62.66
C LEU A 32 -1.81 27.69 61.95
N SER A 33 -2.88 28.12 62.58
CA SER A 33 -4.24 28.11 61.97
C SER A 33 -4.33 29.01 60.74
N LEU A 34 -3.69 30.19 60.77
CA LEU A 34 -3.62 31.07 59.60
C LEU A 34 -2.81 30.49 58.48
N LEU A 35 -1.65 29.84 58.75
CA LEU A 35 -0.84 29.16 57.77
C LEU A 35 -1.59 27.98 57.15
N PHE A 36 -2.30 27.19 57.96
CA PHE A 36 -3.12 26.08 57.48
C PHE A 36 -4.31 26.56 56.66
N GLY A 37 -5.01 27.62 57.11
CA GLY A 37 -6.10 28.24 56.36
C GLY A 37 -5.65 28.82 55.03
N PHE A 38 -4.47 29.47 54.99
CA PHE A 38 -3.87 29.96 53.77
C PHE A 38 -3.49 28.81 52.83
N GLY A 39 -2.86 27.76 53.36
CA GLY A 39 -2.56 26.55 52.56
C GLY A 39 -3.80 25.90 51.95
N MET A 40 -4.88 25.82 52.74
CA MET A 40 -6.15 25.30 52.28
C MET A 40 -6.83 26.21 51.22
N LEU A 41 -6.69 27.53 51.35
CA LEU A 41 -7.15 28.50 50.35
C LEU A 41 -6.38 28.38 49.03
N VAL A 42 -5.06 28.18 49.10
CA VAL A 42 -4.22 27.96 47.91
C VAL A 42 -4.60 26.65 47.20
N VAL A 43 -4.85 25.57 47.95
CA VAL A 43 -5.30 24.29 47.41
C VAL A 43 -6.69 24.41 46.77
N MET A 44 -7.63 25.06 47.49
CA MET A 44 -8.99 25.32 46.96
C MET A 44 -8.94 26.19 45.69
N GLY A 45 -8.13 27.25 45.70
CA GLY A 45 -7.92 28.10 44.53
C GLY A 45 -7.35 27.35 43.35
N LYS A 46 -6.36 26.46 43.57
CA LYS A 46 -5.79 25.61 42.56
C LYS A 46 -6.80 24.59 42.03
N LEU A 47 -7.61 23.98 42.89
CA LEU A 47 -8.68 23.05 42.46
C LEU A 47 -9.78 23.77 41.68
N ALA A 48 -10.18 24.99 42.10
CA ALA A 48 -11.13 25.79 41.35
C ALA A 48 -10.60 26.24 40.00
N LEU A 49 -9.33 26.65 39.92
CA LEU A 49 -8.66 26.93 38.64
C LEU A 49 -8.60 25.67 37.72
N LEU A 50 -8.24 24.53 38.26
CA LEU A 50 -8.25 23.28 37.52
C LEU A 50 -9.67 22.90 37.07
N ALA A 51 -10.71 23.12 37.90
CA ALA A 51 -12.09 22.82 37.53
C ALA A 51 -12.66 23.77 36.46
N LEU A 52 -12.24 25.05 36.49
CA LEU A 52 -12.68 26.06 35.53
C LEU A 52 -11.91 26.02 34.19
N TRP A 53 -10.65 25.56 34.22
CA TRP A 53 -9.78 25.50 33.03
C TRP A 53 -9.54 24.09 32.51
N ALA A 54 -9.92 23.06 33.25
CA ALA A 54 -9.99 21.71 32.69
C ALA A 54 -11.18 21.69 31.73
N GLU A 55 -10.91 21.79 30.43
CA GLU A 55 -11.87 21.26 29.45
C GLU A 55 -12.29 19.86 29.90
N PRO A 56 -13.55 19.44 29.67
CA PRO A 56 -14.01 18.11 30.08
C PRO A 56 -13.21 17.04 29.29
N ALA A 57 -11.99 16.82 29.72
CA ALA A 57 -11.06 15.84 29.15
C ALA A 57 -11.70 14.43 29.09
N VAL A 58 -12.48 14.11 30.11
CA VAL A 58 -13.15 12.78 30.20
C VAL A 58 -14.17 12.58 29.10
N ALA A 59 -14.95 13.59 28.72
CA ALA A 59 -15.90 13.42 27.60
C ALA A 59 -15.20 13.38 26.24
N ARG A 60 -14.12 14.14 26.09
CA ARG A 60 -13.30 14.15 24.87
C ARG A 60 -12.50 12.84 24.73
N ASP A 61 -11.93 12.33 25.82
CA ASP A 61 -11.22 11.04 25.84
C ASP A 61 -12.17 9.86 25.61
N MET A 62 -13.38 9.88 26.16
CA MET A 62 -14.39 8.85 25.88
C MET A 62 -14.85 8.88 24.42
N ALA A 63 -15.09 10.04 23.84
CA ALA A 63 -15.46 10.17 22.43
C ALA A 63 -14.31 9.73 21.50
N LEU A 64 -13.06 10.06 21.84
CA LEU A 64 -11.86 9.63 21.12
C LEU A 64 -11.59 8.14 21.28
N ALA A 65 -11.95 7.54 22.42
CA ALA A 65 -11.81 6.10 22.67
C ALA A 65 -12.79 5.25 21.86
N LEU A 66 -13.91 5.85 21.41
CA LEU A 66 -14.87 5.17 20.51
C LEU A 66 -14.44 5.20 19.03
N ILE A 67 -13.53 6.10 18.66
CA ILE A 67 -13.00 6.16 17.30
C ILE A 67 -11.83 5.18 17.18
N PRO A 68 -11.80 4.31 16.16
CA PRO A 68 -10.68 3.41 15.94
C PRO A 68 -9.34 4.17 15.91
N PRO A 69 -8.25 3.62 16.44
CA PRO A 69 -6.95 4.29 16.49
C PRO A 69 -6.39 4.60 15.11
N ARG A 70 -6.88 3.88 14.08
CA ARG A 70 -6.52 4.05 12.68
C ARG A 70 -7.76 3.93 11.80
N GLY A 71 -7.95 4.86 10.86
CA GLY A 71 -9.08 4.89 9.93
C GLY A 71 -9.10 3.69 8.97
N ASP A 72 -10.29 3.34 8.48
CA ASP A 72 -10.47 2.26 7.52
C ASP A 72 -9.99 2.66 6.12
N ILE A 73 -9.45 1.70 5.38
CA ILE A 73 -9.23 1.80 3.93
C ILE A 73 -10.31 0.96 3.24
N VAL A 74 -11.02 1.56 2.31
CA VAL A 74 -12.11 0.90 1.58
C VAL A 74 -11.85 0.93 0.07
N ASP A 75 -12.50 0.04 -0.66
CA ASP A 75 -12.54 0.07 -2.12
C ASP A 75 -13.38 1.26 -2.63
N ARG A 76 -13.45 1.46 -3.93
CA ARG A 76 -14.22 2.56 -4.53
C ARG A 76 -15.73 2.50 -4.26
N ASN A 77 -16.24 1.36 -3.83
CA ASN A 77 -17.66 1.10 -3.54
C ASN A 77 -17.95 1.07 -2.04
N GLY A 78 -16.93 1.28 -1.18
CA GLY A 78 -17.06 1.28 0.27
C GLY A 78 -16.81 -0.09 0.92
N ALA A 79 -16.41 -1.13 0.16
CA ALA A 79 -16.07 -2.42 0.73
C ALA A 79 -14.74 -2.34 1.52
N PRO A 80 -14.67 -2.89 2.75
CA PRO A 80 -13.48 -2.78 3.58
C PRO A 80 -12.32 -3.60 3.00
N LEU A 81 -11.18 -2.94 2.80
CA LEU A 81 -9.91 -3.54 2.40
C LEU A 81 -8.94 -3.68 3.58
N ALA A 82 -8.93 -2.69 4.47
CA ALA A 82 -8.21 -2.74 5.74
C ALA A 82 -9.00 -1.95 6.79
N ARG A 83 -9.20 -2.54 7.96
CA ARG A 83 -9.94 -1.91 9.06
C ARG A 83 -9.33 -2.20 10.41
N SER A 84 -9.54 -1.29 11.35
CA SER A 84 -9.17 -1.51 12.75
C SER A 84 -10.29 -2.25 13.47
N ILE A 85 -9.92 -3.29 14.20
CA ILE A 85 -10.82 -4.08 15.04
C ILE A 85 -10.38 -3.97 16.50
N ASP A 86 -11.34 -4.11 17.41
CA ASP A 86 -11.03 -4.23 18.81
C ASP A 86 -10.46 -5.63 19.08
N ALA A 87 -9.23 -5.64 19.53
CA ALA A 87 -8.55 -6.82 20.00
C ALA A 87 -7.94 -6.56 21.38
N TRP A 88 -7.45 -7.60 22.02
CA TRP A 88 -6.90 -7.54 23.36
C TRP A 88 -5.57 -8.25 23.41
N SER A 89 -4.68 -7.84 24.27
CA SER A 89 -3.57 -8.66 24.71
C SER A 89 -3.95 -9.40 25.99
N ILE A 90 -3.62 -10.67 26.04
CA ILE A 90 -3.73 -11.52 27.22
C ILE A 90 -2.31 -11.72 27.72
N ALA A 91 -2.04 -11.25 28.90
CA ALA A 91 -0.75 -11.38 29.57
C ALA A 91 -0.92 -12.06 30.92
N VAL A 92 0.17 -12.53 31.50
CA VAL A 92 0.20 -13.11 32.83
C VAL A 92 1.36 -12.52 33.63
N HIS A 93 1.12 -12.32 34.91
CA HIS A 93 2.13 -12.04 35.91
C HIS A 93 2.49 -13.34 36.67
N PRO A 94 3.54 -14.07 36.27
CA PRO A 94 3.86 -15.38 36.82
C PRO A 94 4.04 -15.40 38.35
N ASN A 95 4.48 -14.28 38.91
CA ASN A 95 4.65 -14.07 40.35
C ASN A 95 3.34 -13.82 41.10
N GLN A 96 2.22 -13.54 40.41
CA GLN A 96 0.89 -13.28 40.99
C GLN A 96 -0.08 -14.44 40.75
N VAL A 97 0.34 -15.50 40.07
CA VAL A 97 -0.46 -16.70 39.86
C VAL A 97 -0.60 -17.45 41.17
N ILE A 98 -1.85 -17.63 41.63
CA ILE A 98 -2.19 -18.26 42.91
C ILE A 98 -2.56 -19.72 42.71
N GLY A 99 -3.19 -20.09 41.60
CA GLY A 99 -3.65 -21.42 41.30
C GLY A 99 -2.57 -22.44 40.98
N ASP A 100 -2.99 -23.69 40.73
CA ASP A 100 -2.10 -24.76 40.24
C ASP A 100 -1.61 -24.41 38.81
N LYS A 101 -0.33 -24.09 38.70
CA LYS A 101 0.31 -23.71 37.45
C LYS A 101 0.30 -24.81 36.38
N ALA A 102 0.30 -26.08 36.79
CA ALA A 102 0.21 -27.23 35.86
C ALA A 102 -1.19 -27.33 35.25
N ALA A 103 -2.22 -27.25 36.08
CA ALA A 103 -3.61 -27.27 35.64
C ALA A 103 -3.93 -26.03 34.78
N LEU A 104 -3.42 -24.85 35.16
CA LEU A 104 -3.55 -23.61 34.37
C LEU A 104 -2.89 -23.72 32.98
N ALA A 105 -1.68 -24.27 32.91
CA ALA A 105 -0.99 -24.50 31.65
C ALA A 105 -1.73 -25.40 30.68
N GLN A 106 -2.39 -26.45 31.21
CA GLN A 106 -3.27 -27.35 30.41
C GLN A 106 -4.47 -26.58 29.85
N LYS A 107 -5.19 -25.83 30.69
CA LYS A 107 -6.35 -25.02 30.26
C LYS A 107 -5.95 -23.94 29.26
N LEU A 108 -4.79 -23.31 29.46
CA LEU A 108 -4.27 -22.34 28.48
C LEU A 108 -3.97 -22.98 27.12
N THR A 109 -3.47 -24.23 27.10
CA THR A 109 -3.22 -24.95 25.83
C THR A 109 -4.54 -25.25 25.10
N GLU A 110 -5.61 -25.56 25.85
CA GLU A 110 -6.93 -25.78 25.25
C GLU A 110 -7.51 -24.50 24.62
N LEU A 111 -7.34 -23.36 25.29
CA LEU A 111 -7.86 -22.06 24.84
C LEU A 111 -6.96 -21.37 23.83
N ILE A 112 -5.65 -21.53 23.94
CA ILE A 112 -4.62 -20.88 23.12
C ILE A 112 -3.67 -21.96 22.59
N PRO A 113 -4.06 -22.71 21.55
CA PRO A 113 -3.34 -23.92 21.11
C PRO A 113 -2.03 -23.66 20.35
N GLU A 114 -1.62 -22.38 20.21
CA GLU A 114 -0.36 -22.02 19.53
C GLU A 114 0.88 -22.50 20.26
N GLN A 115 0.77 -22.75 21.56
CA GLN A 115 1.89 -23.23 22.40
C GLN A 115 1.50 -24.48 23.19
N SER A 116 2.48 -25.29 23.54
CA SER A 116 2.28 -26.50 24.33
C SER A 116 2.08 -26.19 25.82
N ALA A 117 1.46 -27.12 26.53
CA ALA A 117 1.31 -27.05 28.00
C ALA A 117 2.65 -26.93 28.71
N SER A 118 3.68 -27.59 28.22
CA SER A 118 5.06 -27.47 28.76
C SER A 118 5.63 -26.06 28.59
N HIS A 119 5.33 -25.39 27.47
CA HIS A 119 5.73 -24.01 27.27
C HIS A 119 5.04 -23.06 28.25
N TYR A 120 3.71 -23.16 28.38
CA TYR A 120 2.97 -22.34 29.33
C TYR A 120 3.40 -22.62 30.77
N TYR A 121 3.64 -23.89 31.14
CA TYR A 121 4.14 -24.25 32.46
C TYR A 121 5.51 -23.64 32.77
N ALA A 122 6.45 -23.73 31.83
CA ALA A 122 7.75 -23.09 31.96
C ALA A 122 7.64 -21.57 32.13
N LEU A 123 6.75 -20.93 31.36
CA LEU A 123 6.51 -19.49 31.42
C LEU A 123 5.90 -19.08 32.78
N LEU A 124 4.92 -19.82 33.29
CA LEU A 124 4.31 -19.58 34.60
C LEU A 124 5.29 -19.81 35.78
N ASN A 125 6.34 -20.61 35.60
CA ASN A 125 7.39 -20.85 36.58
C ASN A 125 8.65 -20.03 36.35
N SER A 126 8.67 -19.13 35.37
CA SER A 126 9.85 -18.33 35.02
C SER A 126 10.31 -17.35 36.13
N GLY A 127 9.44 -17.07 37.14
CA GLY A 127 9.67 -16.03 38.14
C GLY A 127 9.62 -14.60 37.59
N GLY A 128 9.27 -14.45 36.33
CA GLY A 128 9.11 -13.16 35.67
C GLY A 128 7.95 -12.34 36.23
N SER A 129 8.05 -11.02 36.09
CA SER A 129 6.97 -10.11 36.52
C SER A 129 5.84 -9.99 35.49
N PHE A 130 6.10 -10.29 34.21
CA PHE A 130 5.17 -10.12 33.12
C PHE A 130 5.53 -10.98 31.90
N ALA A 131 4.51 -11.59 31.25
CA ALA A 131 4.70 -12.29 29.98
C ALA A 131 3.39 -12.27 29.16
N TYR A 132 3.50 -12.04 27.85
CA TYR A 132 2.35 -12.18 26.94
C TYR A 132 2.04 -13.66 26.70
N LEU A 133 0.75 -14.03 26.85
CA LEU A 133 0.21 -15.33 26.44
C LEU A 133 -0.29 -15.28 25.01
N LYS A 134 -1.06 -14.21 24.69
CA LYS A 134 -1.60 -13.96 23.36
C LYS A 134 -1.74 -12.47 23.15
N ARG A 135 -1.26 -11.98 22.02
CA ARG A 135 -1.55 -10.62 21.53
C ARG A 135 -2.66 -10.70 20.49
N ARG A 136 -3.41 -9.63 20.34
CA ARG A 136 -4.47 -9.51 19.34
C ARG A 136 -5.53 -10.60 19.49
N ALA A 137 -5.90 -10.89 20.74
CA ALA A 137 -6.95 -11.83 21.10
C ALA A 137 -8.34 -11.23 20.83
N MET A 138 -9.23 -12.03 20.30
CA MET A 138 -10.64 -11.64 20.12
C MET A 138 -11.36 -11.63 21.47
N PRO A 139 -12.43 -10.83 21.64
CA PRO A 139 -13.16 -10.70 22.90
C PRO A 139 -13.66 -12.04 23.49
N GLU A 140 -14.02 -13.01 22.62
CA GLU A 140 -14.48 -14.34 23.03
C GLU A 140 -13.37 -15.11 23.77
N LEU A 141 -12.14 -15.04 23.26
CA LEU A 141 -10.99 -15.67 23.91
C LEU A 141 -10.65 -14.99 25.23
N VAL A 142 -10.73 -13.66 25.28
CA VAL A 142 -10.54 -12.89 26.52
C VAL A 142 -11.53 -13.33 27.58
N THR A 143 -12.83 -13.47 27.21
CA THR A 143 -13.88 -13.93 28.10
C THR A 143 -13.60 -15.35 28.61
N ALA A 144 -13.17 -16.25 27.74
CA ALA A 144 -12.84 -17.64 28.10
C ALA A 144 -11.63 -17.73 29.04
N VAL A 145 -10.56 -16.95 28.79
CA VAL A 145 -9.38 -16.92 29.67
C VAL A 145 -9.70 -16.23 31.00
N ASN A 146 -10.48 -15.16 31.00
CA ASN A 146 -10.91 -14.47 32.23
C ASN A 146 -11.80 -15.39 33.11
N ALA A 147 -12.58 -16.28 32.50
CA ALA A 147 -13.38 -17.25 33.23
C ALA A 147 -12.55 -18.28 33.99
N LEU A 148 -11.26 -18.41 33.76
CA LEU A 148 -10.34 -19.23 34.56
C LEU A 148 -10.19 -18.67 35.99
N GLY A 149 -10.50 -17.40 36.20
CA GLY A 149 -10.51 -16.76 37.53
C GLY A 149 -9.12 -16.57 38.14
N GLU A 150 -8.05 -16.57 37.34
CA GLU A 150 -6.69 -16.42 37.83
C GLU A 150 -6.32 -14.95 37.98
N PRO A 151 -6.03 -14.43 39.20
CA PRO A 151 -5.74 -13.02 39.45
C PRO A 151 -4.48 -12.52 38.73
N GLY A 152 -3.53 -13.40 38.46
CA GLY A 152 -2.30 -13.05 37.75
C GLY A 152 -2.51 -12.76 36.24
N MET A 153 -3.74 -12.87 35.70
CA MET A 153 -4.02 -12.55 34.31
C MET A 153 -4.27 -11.05 34.13
N GLU A 154 -3.72 -10.49 33.07
CA GLU A 154 -3.94 -9.10 32.66
C GLU A 154 -4.52 -9.05 31.26
N PHE A 155 -5.54 -8.22 31.07
CA PHE A 155 -6.22 -8.02 29.79
C PHE A 155 -6.14 -6.54 29.43
N GLN A 156 -5.35 -6.23 28.39
CA GLN A 156 -5.21 -4.89 27.90
C GLN A 156 -5.82 -4.76 26.49
N ARG A 157 -6.58 -3.70 26.25
CA ARG A 157 -7.13 -3.42 24.92
C ARG A 157 -5.96 -3.08 23.97
N GLU A 158 -5.82 -3.86 22.91
CA GLU A 158 -4.78 -3.72 21.90
C GLU A 158 -5.44 -3.77 20.52
N PRO A 159 -5.85 -2.62 19.96
CA PRO A 159 -6.47 -2.59 18.65
C PRO A 159 -5.60 -3.25 17.59
N ASP A 160 -6.22 -4.08 16.76
CA ASP A 160 -5.51 -4.76 15.66
C ASP A 160 -5.94 -4.25 14.30
N ARG A 161 -5.09 -4.43 13.31
CA ARG A 161 -5.36 -4.12 11.92
C ARG A 161 -5.71 -5.39 11.16
N LEU A 162 -6.94 -5.47 10.71
CA LEU A 162 -7.46 -6.61 9.94
C LEU A 162 -7.53 -6.27 8.45
N TYR A 163 -7.01 -7.18 7.64
CA TYR A 163 -7.17 -7.20 6.19
C TYR A 163 -8.14 -8.34 5.84
N PRO A 164 -9.46 -8.05 5.69
CA PRO A 164 -10.50 -9.09 5.64
C PRO A 164 -10.36 -10.05 4.47
N GLN A 165 -9.75 -9.59 3.39
CA GLN A 165 -9.52 -10.37 2.17
C GLN A 165 -8.13 -11.02 2.11
N SER A 166 -7.43 -11.08 3.24
CA SER A 166 -6.10 -11.70 3.38
C SER A 166 -5.08 -11.21 2.34
N THR A 167 -4.86 -11.94 1.26
CA THR A 167 -3.85 -11.63 0.23
C THR A 167 -4.32 -10.64 -0.83
N MET A 168 -5.63 -10.33 -0.89
CA MET A 168 -6.17 -9.43 -1.90
C MET A 168 -5.57 -8.03 -1.78
N ALA A 169 -5.08 -7.50 -2.90
CA ALA A 169 -4.49 -6.17 -2.99
C ALA A 169 -3.32 -5.92 -2.02
N ALA A 170 -2.66 -6.99 -1.52
CA ALA A 170 -1.63 -6.88 -0.49
C ALA A 170 -0.50 -5.91 -0.85
N HIS A 171 -0.04 -5.91 -2.10
CA HIS A 171 0.99 -4.98 -2.57
C HIS A 171 0.51 -3.52 -2.71
N ILE A 172 -0.81 -3.31 -2.79
CA ILE A 172 -1.43 -1.99 -2.78
C ILE A 172 -1.58 -1.51 -1.35
N LEU A 173 -2.19 -2.34 -0.49
CA LEU A 173 -2.45 -2.00 0.91
C LEU A 173 -1.16 -1.87 1.70
N GLY A 174 -0.25 -2.82 1.54
CA GLY A 174 0.92 -2.92 2.39
C GLY A 174 0.59 -3.53 3.75
N PHE A 175 1.35 -3.17 4.77
CA PHE A 175 1.20 -3.69 6.14
C PHE A 175 1.75 -2.70 7.16
N LEU A 176 1.43 -2.96 8.44
CA LEU A 176 1.90 -2.20 9.59
C LEU A 176 3.06 -2.94 10.29
N ASP A 177 3.89 -2.19 11.00
CA ASP A 177 4.84 -2.77 11.96
C ASP A 177 4.14 -3.17 13.28
N ALA A 178 4.93 -3.71 14.20
CA ALA A 178 4.43 -4.10 15.53
C ALA A 178 3.92 -2.92 16.37
N LYS A 179 4.28 -1.69 16.00
CA LYS A 179 3.84 -0.46 16.68
C LYS A 179 2.60 0.17 16.03
N GLY A 180 2.10 -0.41 14.93
CA GLY A 180 0.94 0.09 14.19
C GLY A 180 1.26 1.19 13.19
N ALA A 181 2.54 1.44 12.87
CA ALA A 181 2.93 2.40 11.83
C ALA A 181 2.96 1.73 10.45
N GLY A 182 2.58 2.48 9.41
CA GLY A 182 2.58 2.00 8.03
C GLY A 182 4.00 1.80 7.48
N VAL A 183 4.35 0.57 7.10
CA VAL A 183 5.67 0.21 6.57
C VAL A 183 5.72 0.29 5.05
N SER A 184 4.67 -0.14 4.37
CA SER A 184 4.60 -0.21 2.92
C SER A 184 3.21 0.09 2.39
N GLY A 185 3.08 0.24 1.07
CA GLY A 185 1.80 0.42 0.40
C GLY A 185 1.03 1.66 0.86
N MET A 186 -0.29 1.62 0.70
CA MET A 186 -1.17 2.72 1.07
C MET A 186 -1.26 2.92 2.58
N GLU A 187 -1.01 1.88 3.40
CA GLU A 187 -0.85 2.03 4.84
C GLU A 187 0.25 3.03 5.20
N LYS A 188 1.38 2.99 4.49
CA LYS A 188 2.48 3.95 4.67
C LYS A 188 2.14 5.32 4.09
N VAL A 189 1.60 5.36 2.88
CA VAL A 189 1.27 6.61 2.19
C VAL A 189 0.25 7.43 2.97
N LEU A 190 -0.76 6.76 3.50
CA LEU A 190 -1.88 7.37 4.24
C LEU A 190 -1.67 7.42 5.75
N ASP A 191 -0.50 7.02 6.25
CA ASP A 191 -0.25 6.82 7.69
C ASP A 191 -0.71 8.01 8.54
N ARG A 192 -0.27 9.22 8.19
CA ARG A 192 -0.66 10.46 8.88
C ARG A 192 -2.16 10.73 8.82
N GLN A 193 -2.81 10.45 7.68
CA GLN A 193 -4.25 10.69 7.51
C GLN A 193 -5.07 9.67 8.31
N LEU A 194 -4.65 8.40 8.29
CA LEU A 194 -5.35 7.31 8.95
C LEU A 194 -5.22 7.37 10.48
N THR A 195 -4.16 7.99 11.01
CA THR A 195 -3.92 8.15 12.44
C THR A 195 -4.35 9.51 12.99
N ASP A 196 -4.68 10.48 12.13
CA ASP A 196 -5.15 11.83 12.53
C ASP A 196 -6.47 11.71 13.30
N PRO A 197 -6.54 12.14 14.58
CA PRO A 197 -7.76 12.07 15.38
C PRO A 197 -8.97 12.76 14.75
N ALA A 198 -8.73 13.81 13.94
CA ALA A 198 -9.79 14.56 13.29
C ALA A 198 -10.35 13.86 12.03
N LYS A 199 -9.61 12.91 11.43
CA LYS A 199 -9.91 12.29 10.14
C LYS A 199 -10.11 10.78 10.20
N ARG A 200 -9.54 10.10 11.19
CA ARG A 200 -9.54 8.62 11.29
C ARG A 200 -10.92 7.98 11.41
N GLY A 201 -11.94 8.75 11.78
CA GLY A 201 -13.33 8.28 11.79
C GLY A 201 -13.96 8.13 10.41
N ALA A 202 -13.38 8.77 9.37
CA ALA A 202 -13.86 8.67 7.99
C ALA A 202 -12.99 7.70 7.18
N PRO A 203 -13.57 6.72 6.45
CA PRO A 203 -12.81 5.80 5.65
C PRO A 203 -12.15 6.49 4.45
N VAL A 204 -10.94 6.05 4.08
CA VAL A 204 -10.26 6.49 2.86
C VAL A 204 -10.59 5.54 1.73
N ALA A 205 -11.26 6.04 0.70
CA ALA A 205 -11.63 5.25 -0.46
C ALA A 205 -10.49 5.21 -1.48
N LEU A 206 -10.04 3.99 -1.82
CA LEU A 206 -9.14 3.76 -2.94
C LEU A 206 -9.92 3.70 -4.26
N SER A 207 -9.21 3.84 -5.37
CA SER A 207 -9.75 3.67 -6.73
C SER A 207 -10.01 2.20 -7.09
N ILE A 208 -9.49 1.27 -6.31
CA ILE A 208 -9.62 -0.18 -6.52
C ILE A 208 -11.08 -0.61 -6.45
N ASP A 209 -11.53 -1.43 -7.41
CA ASP A 209 -12.77 -2.19 -7.32
C ASP A 209 -12.44 -3.63 -6.92
N ALA A 210 -12.89 -4.03 -5.73
CA ALA A 210 -12.55 -5.34 -5.14
C ALA A 210 -12.94 -6.52 -6.04
N ARG A 211 -14.02 -6.39 -6.84
CA ARG A 211 -14.46 -7.44 -7.78
C ARG A 211 -13.53 -7.55 -8.98
N VAL A 212 -13.04 -6.41 -9.48
CA VAL A 212 -12.08 -6.36 -10.59
C VAL A 212 -10.72 -6.86 -10.12
N GLN A 213 -10.34 -6.49 -8.89
CA GLN A 213 -9.11 -6.96 -8.25
C GLN A 213 -9.11 -8.49 -8.08
N ALA A 214 -10.19 -9.05 -7.53
CA ALA A 214 -10.33 -10.49 -7.36
C ALA A 214 -10.26 -11.24 -8.71
N ALA A 215 -10.94 -10.72 -9.74
CA ALA A 215 -10.89 -11.31 -11.08
C ALA A 215 -9.47 -11.31 -11.65
N LEU A 216 -8.75 -10.19 -11.51
CA LEU A 216 -7.37 -10.08 -12.00
C LEU A 216 -6.42 -11.04 -11.25
N GLU A 217 -6.54 -11.13 -9.91
CA GLU A 217 -5.74 -12.06 -9.10
C GLU A 217 -5.97 -13.51 -9.49
N ASN A 218 -7.23 -13.91 -9.64
CA ASN A 218 -7.60 -15.27 -10.02
C ASN A 218 -7.06 -15.64 -11.41
N GLU A 219 -7.22 -14.78 -12.41
CA GLU A 219 -6.74 -15.06 -13.76
C GLU A 219 -5.20 -15.10 -13.83
N LEU A 220 -4.51 -14.19 -13.14
CA LEU A 220 -3.04 -14.21 -13.07
C LEU A 220 -2.52 -15.41 -12.27
N GLY A 221 -3.20 -15.80 -11.19
CA GLY A 221 -2.85 -16.97 -10.41
C GLY A 221 -2.94 -18.26 -11.24
N ARG A 222 -4.03 -18.42 -11.98
CA ARG A 222 -4.20 -19.53 -12.93
C ARG A 222 -3.11 -19.54 -14.00
N ALA A 223 -2.92 -18.40 -14.68
CA ALA A 223 -1.90 -18.29 -15.72
C ALA A 223 -0.48 -18.58 -15.18
N MET A 224 -0.17 -18.12 -13.98
CA MET A 224 1.12 -18.40 -13.34
C MET A 224 1.31 -19.89 -13.06
N SER A 225 0.24 -20.59 -12.63
CA SER A 225 0.25 -22.04 -12.42
C SER A 225 0.36 -22.80 -13.74
N ASP A 226 -0.48 -22.48 -14.73
CA ASP A 226 -0.54 -23.17 -16.02
C ASP A 226 0.78 -23.03 -16.81
N LEU A 227 1.41 -21.87 -16.71
CA LEU A 227 2.67 -21.55 -17.39
C LEU A 227 3.91 -21.88 -16.55
N GLN A 228 3.75 -22.38 -15.32
CA GLN A 228 4.84 -22.60 -14.37
C GLN A 228 5.75 -21.35 -14.23
N ALA A 229 5.13 -20.16 -14.24
CA ALA A 229 5.84 -18.89 -14.18
C ALA A 229 6.32 -18.60 -12.75
N ARG A 230 7.44 -17.90 -12.62
CA ARG A 230 8.00 -17.49 -11.31
C ARG A 230 7.26 -16.32 -10.69
N GLY A 231 6.53 -15.55 -11.48
CA GLY A 231 5.77 -14.40 -11.05
C GLY A 231 4.86 -13.91 -12.14
N ALA A 232 3.88 -13.10 -11.76
CA ALA A 232 2.98 -12.44 -12.69
C ALA A 232 2.69 -11.02 -12.20
N ALA A 233 2.41 -10.12 -13.13
CA ALA A 233 2.05 -8.74 -12.86
C ALA A 233 0.90 -8.32 -13.77
N GLY A 234 -0.08 -7.61 -13.23
CA GLY A 234 -1.20 -7.09 -14.00
C GLY A 234 -1.74 -5.80 -13.40
N VAL A 235 -2.24 -4.92 -14.27
CA VAL A 235 -2.86 -3.66 -13.87
C VAL A 235 -3.99 -3.31 -14.81
N ILE A 236 -5.08 -2.77 -14.25
CA ILE A 236 -6.25 -2.29 -14.97
C ILE A 236 -6.45 -0.82 -14.62
N LEU A 237 -6.47 0.05 -15.63
CA LEU A 237 -6.63 1.50 -15.48
C LEU A 237 -7.97 1.97 -16.08
N ASP A 238 -8.60 2.96 -15.44
CA ASP A 238 -9.58 3.79 -16.12
C ASP A 238 -8.83 4.83 -16.98
N VAL A 239 -8.94 4.67 -18.29
CA VAL A 239 -8.22 5.52 -19.26
C VAL A 239 -8.65 6.99 -19.24
N ARG A 240 -9.80 7.32 -18.64
CA ARG A 240 -10.33 8.69 -18.57
C ARG A 240 -9.84 9.44 -17.35
N THR A 241 -9.63 8.73 -16.24
CA THR A 241 -9.29 9.35 -14.97
C THR A 241 -7.84 9.09 -14.56
N GLY A 242 -7.21 7.99 -15.03
CA GLY A 242 -5.94 7.50 -14.55
C GLY A 242 -6.04 6.66 -13.27
N GLU A 243 -7.26 6.42 -12.76
CA GLU A 243 -7.48 5.57 -11.59
C GLU A 243 -7.06 4.12 -11.86
N VAL A 244 -6.36 3.53 -10.91
CA VAL A 244 -6.05 2.10 -10.92
C VAL A 244 -7.25 1.34 -10.37
N LEU A 245 -7.94 0.58 -11.21
CA LEU A 245 -9.11 -0.23 -10.81
C LEU A 245 -8.70 -1.56 -10.19
N ALA A 246 -7.58 -2.12 -10.62
CA ALA A 246 -6.95 -3.31 -10.05
C ALA A 246 -5.45 -3.32 -10.34
N MET A 247 -4.66 -3.83 -9.42
CA MET A 247 -3.21 -4.02 -9.58
C MET A 247 -2.76 -5.24 -8.78
N THR A 248 -2.17 -6.22 -9.46
CA THR A 248 -1.78 -7.49 -8.87
C THR A 248 -0.33 -7.81 -9.19
N SER A 249 0.41 -8.18 -8.17
CA SER A 249 1.77 -8.71 -8.25
C SER A 249 1.82 -10.09 -7.58
N LEU A 250 2.35 -11.09 -8.27
CA LEU A 250 2.53 -12.43 -7.75
C LEU A 250 4.02 -12.80 -7.76
N PRO A 251 4.50 -13.53 -6.72
CA PRO A 251 3.75 -14.05 -5.58
C PRO A 251 3.23 -12.93 -4.66
N SER A 252 2.06 -13.17 -4.04
CA SER A 252 1.46 -12.28 -3.05
C SER A 252 1.90 -12.66 -1.62
N PHE A 253 1.47 -11.90 -0.64
CA PHE A 253 1.70 -12.15 0.77
C PHE A 253 0.41 -11.86 1.56
N ASN A 254 0.33 -12.36 2.81
CA ASN A 254 -0.78 -12.05 3.70
C ASN A 254 -0.36 -10.94 4.70
N PRO A 255 -0.92 -9.74 4.63
CA PRO A 255 -0.61 -8.66 5.58
C PRO A 255 -0.96 -8.98 7.03
N ASN A 256 -1.94 -9.89 7.28
CA ASN A 256 -2.29 -10.32 8.64
C ASN A 256 -1.24 -11.24 9.27
N ALA A 257 -0.42 -11.92 8.44
CA ALA A 257 0.56 -12.91 8.90
C ALA A 257 1.80 -12.87 8.01
N LEU A 258 2.61 -11.81 8.17
CA LEU A 258 3.81 -11.64 7.38
C LEU A 258 4.92 -12.57 7.91
N GLY A 259 5.18 -13.68 7.21
CA GLY A 259 6.17 -14.68 7.60
C GLY A 259 7.62 -14.34 7.21
N GLY A 260 7.92 -13.10 6.81
CA GLY A 260 9.23 -12.65 6.37
C GLY A 260 9.18 -11.35 5.57
N ALA A 261 10.17 -11.11 4.72
CA ALA A 261 10.16 -9.93 3.84
C ALA A 261 9.05 -10.03 2.78
N ALA A 262 8.27 -8.98 2.63
CA ALA A 262 7.26 -8.89 1.58
C ALA A 262 7.92 -8.90 0.19
N PRO A 263 7.40 -9.68 -0.78
CA PRO A 263 7.93 -9.67 -2.14
C PRO A 263 7.70 -8.29 -2.80
N PRO A 264 8.55 -7.92 -3.77
CA PRO A 264 8.42 -6.63 -4.46
C PRO A 264 7.12 -6.57 -5.28
N ASN A 265 6.60 -5.36 -5.44
CA ASN A 265 5.48 -5.10 -6.35
C ASN A 265 6.00 -5.08 -7.80
N ASN A 266 5.83 -6.19 -8.53
CA ASN A 266 6.31 -6.35 -9.90
C ASN A 266 5.64 -5.39 -10.90
N VAL A 267 4.49 -4.80 -10.56
CA VAL A 267 3.80 -3.82 -11.41
C VAL A 267 4.49 -2.47 -11.40
N THR A 268 5.03 -2.05 -10.25
CA THR A 268 5.60 -0.72 -10.07
C THR A 268 7.12 -0.72 -9.82
N GLN A 269 7.67 -1.80 -9.23
CA GLN A 269 9.06 -1.84 -8.76
C GLN A 269 10.00 -2.66 -9.65
N SER A 270 9.46 -3.50 -10.54
CA SER A 270 10.26 -4.29 -11.49
C SER A 270 10.17 -3.72 -12.88
N VAL A 271 11.29 -3.68 -13.59
CA VAL A 271 11.38 -3.20 -14.97
C VAL A 271 11.69 -4.35 -15.91
N TYR A 272 11.08 -4.33 -17.09
CA TYR A 272 11.17 -5.37 -18.09
C TYR A 272 11.35 -4.79 -19.48
N GLU A 273 12.10 -5.46 -20.33
CA GLU A 273 12.03 -5.26 -21.77
C GLU A 273 10.73 -5.90 -22.28
N LEU A 274 9.75 -5.07 -22.62
CA LEU A 274 8.39 -5.53 -22.90
C LEU A 274 8.15 -5.90 -24.37
N GLY A 275 9.22 -5.94 -25.16
CA GLY A 275 9.25 -6.49 -26.51
C GLY A 275 8.20 -5.87 -27.43
N SER A 276 7.52 -6.70 -28.18
CA SER A 276 6.55 -6.30 -29.24
C SER A 276 5.41 -5.40 -28.77
N THR A 277 5.20 -5.24 -27.47
CA THR A 277 4.23 -4.26 -26.94
C THR A 277 4.66 -2.81 -27.19
N PHE A 278 5.90 -2.55 -27.52
CA PHE A 278 6.41 -1.22 -27.90
C PHE A 278 6.10 -0.82 -29.34
N LYS A 279 5.89 -1.78 -30.24
CA LYS A 279 5.64 -1.49 -31.66
C LYS A 279 4.49 -0.51 -31.91
N PRO A 280 3.33 -0.61 -31.24
CA PRO A 280 2.28 0.40 -31.35
C PRO A 280 2.71 1.79 -30.93
N LEU A 281 3.62 1.92 -29.93
CA LEU A 281 4.12 3.21 -29.45
C LEU A 281 5.06 3.84 -30.49
N ALA A 282 5.92 3.04 -31.11
CA ALA A 282 6.82 3.51 -32.18
C ALA A 282 6.03 3.93 -33.44
N VAL A 283 5.01 3.14 -33.81
CA VAL A 283 4.12 3.49 -34.93
C VAL A 283 3.32 4.76 -34.62
N ALA A 284 2.82 4.91 -33.37
CA ALA A 284 2.17 6.14 -32.94
C ALA A 284 3.09 7.35 -33.04
N ALA A 285 4.37 7.23 -32.66
CA ALA A 285 5.38 8.28 -32.81
C ALA A 285 5.57 8.68 -34.27
N ALA A 286 5.64 7.69 -35.17
CA ALA A 286 5.82 7.94 -36.61
C ALA A 286 4.59 8.62 -37.23
N ILE A 287 3.38 8.28 -36.81
CA ILE A 287 2.12 8.92 -37.26
C ILE A 287 2.04 10.33 -36.69
N ASP A 288 2.26 10.49 -35.39
CA ASP A 288 2.10 11.78 -34.66
C ASP A 288 3.08 12.85 -35.15
N SER A 289 4.30 12.44 -35.51
CA SER A 289 5.33 13.32 -36.05
C SER A 289 5.19 13.62 -37.54
N GLY A 290 4.19 13.05 -38.23
CA GLY A 290 4.01 13.18 -39.68
C GLY A 290 5.04 12.43 -40.52
N THR A 291 5.92 11.62 -39.91
CA THR A 291 6.87 10.76 -40.65
C THR A 291 6.13 9.74 -41.50
N ILE A 292 4.99 9.24 -41.01
CA ILE A 292 4.06 8.37 -41.73
C ILE A 292 2.70 9.04 -41.81
N THR A 293 2.32 9.43 -43.02
CA THR A 293 1.00 10.02 -43.33
C THR A 293 0.07 9.05 -44.04
N ASN A 294 0.63 8.08 -44.80
CA ASN A 294 -0.13 7.11 -45.55
C ASN A 294 -0.02 5.71 -44.92
N MET A 295 -1.13 5.15 -44.46
CA MET A 295 -1.21 3.81 -43.84
C MET A 295 -0.93 2.66 -44.83
N ALA A 296 -1.12 2.90 -46.15
CA ALA A 296 -0.83 1.91 -47.18
C ALA A 296 0.67 1.85 -47.56
N ARG A 297 1.48 2.79 -47.06
CA ARG A 297 2.94 2.76 -47.26
C ARG A 297 3.52 1.43 -46.78
N ARG A 298 4.40 0.84 -47.59
CA ARG A 298 4.96 -0.49 -47.34
C ARG A 298 6.43 -0.41 -46.96
N PHE A 299 6.83 -1.32 -46.10
CA PHE A 299 8.20 -1.53 -45.65
C PHE A 299 8.63 -2.94 -45.98
N ASP A 300 9.87 -3.06 -46.48
CA ASP A 300 10.47 -4.31 -46.90
C ASP A 300 10.77 -5.22 -45.69
N ALA A 301 10.05 -6.33 -45.56
CA ALA A 301 10.29 -7.42 -44.62
C ALA A 301 10.49 -8.74 -45.34
N THR A 302 11.00 -8.72 -46.59
CA THR A 302 11.24 -9.90 -47.39
C THR A 302 12.42 -10.74 -46.91
N ARG A 303 13.33 -10.14 -46.14
CA ARG A 303 14.55 -10.78 -45.62
C ARG A 303 14.98 -10.07 -44.32
N PRO A 304 15.82 -10.74 -43.50
CA PRO A 304 16.43 -10.12 -42.33
C PRO A 304 17.14 -8.81 -42.66
N LEU A 305 17.04 -7.83 -41.74
CA LEU A 305 17.60 -6.50 -41.93
C LEU A 305 19.00 -6.42 -41.32
N GLN A 306 20.01 -6.27 -42.21
CA GLN A 306 21.40 -6.08 -41.79
C GLN A 306 21.65 -4.61 -41.42
N VAL A 307 22.18 -4.36 -40.21
CA VAL A 307 22.54 -3.03 -39.69
C VAL A 307 23.96 -3.11 -39.12
N GLY A 308 24.97 -2.76 -39.92
CA GLY A 308 26.37 -2.96 -39.54
C GLY A 308 26.65 -4.45 -39.28
N ARG A 309 27.12 -4.78 -38.08
CA ARG A 309 27.37 -6.16 -37.64
C ARG A 309 26.13 -6.85 -37.06
N PHE A 310 25.03 -6.20 -36.92
CA PHE A 310 23.79 -6.73 -36.30
C PHE A 310 22.80 -7.12 -37.41
N THR A 311 22.01 -8.17 -37.14
CA THR A 311 20.93 -8.60 -38.03
C THR A 311 19.62 -8.63 -37.23
N ILE A 312 18.60 -7.94 -37.73
CA ILE A 312 17.26 -7.92 -37.15
C ILE A 312 16.42 -8.94 -37.91
N HIS A 313 15.79 -9.85 -37.14
CA HIS A 313 14.88 -10.87 -37.61
C HIS A 313 13.47 -10.64 -37.08
N ASP A 314 12.47 -11.10 -37.82
CA ASP A 314 11.15 -11.33 -37.24
C ASP A 314 11.21 -12.58 -36.36
N ASP A 315 10.25 -12.71 -35.41
CA ASP A 315 10.20 -13.86 -34.53
C ASP A 315 9.84 -15.12 -35.32
N PRO A 316 10.41 -16.32 -34.97
CA PRO A 316 10.11 -17.55 -35.64
C PRO A 316 8.61 -17.85 -35.69
N GLY A 317 8.08 -18.03 -36.92
CA GLY A 317 6.67 -18.26 -37.18
C GLY A 317 5.84 -17.00 -37.46
N ASP A 318 6.43 -15.82 -37.28
CA ASP A 318 5.76 -14.52 -37.60
C ASP A 318 6.29 -13.92 -38.91
N GLU A 319 7.30 -14.54 -39.54
CA GLU A 319 7.93 -14.06 -40.77
C GLU A 319 6.93 -14.09 -41.94
N GLN A 320 6.81 -12.95 -42.63
CA GLN A 320 5.90 -12.81 -43.75
C GLN A 320 6.62 -12.86 -45.11
N PHE A 321 7.94 -12.65 -45.15
CA PHE A 321 8.79 -12.63 -46.35
C PHE A 321 8.26 -11.78 -47.51
N ARG A 322 7.61 -10.62 -47.15
CA ARG A 322 6.98 -9.69 -48.10
C ARG A 322 7.00 -8.26 -47.61
N TRP A 323 6.63 -7.34 -48.45
CA TRP A 323 6.43 -5.95 -48.07
C TRP A 323 5.16 -5.80 -47.22
N LEU A 324 5.28 -5.16 -46.07
CA LEU A 324 4.20 -4.93 -45.09
C LEU A 324 3.82 -3.47 -45.04
N ASN A 325 2.53 -3.18 -45.05
CA ASN A 325 2.02 -1.84 -44.73
C ASN A 325 1.89 -1.64 -43.22
N ILE A 326 1.50 -0.42 -42.78
CA ILE A 326 1.43 -0.09 -41.35
C ILE A 326 0.48 -1.01 -40.57
N PRO A 327 -0.78 -1.25 -40.99
CA PRO A 327 -1.63 -2.24 -40.34
C PRO A 327 -1.02 -3.65 -40.29
N GLU A 328 -0.45 -4.12 -41.37
CA GLU A 328 0.17 -5.44 -41.45
C GLU A 328 1.40 -5.57 -40.54
N THR A 329 2.22 -4.53 -40.46
CA THR A 329 3.37 -4.47 -39.53
C THR A 329 2.95 -4.76 -38.08
N LEU A 330 1.83 -4.20 -37.64
CA LEU A 330 1.30 -4.41 -36.29
C LEU A 330 0.55 -5.73 -36.16
N VAL A 331 -0.22 -6.14 -37.15
CA VAL A 331 -1.00 -7.41 -37.16
C VAL A 331 -0.09 -8.61 -37.08
N TYR A 332 1.00 -8.63 -37.88
CA TYR A 332 1.98 -9.70 -37.90
C TYR A 332 3.16 -9.48 -36.96
N SER A 333 3.16 -8.37 -36.23
CA SER A 333 4.19 -8.06 -35.23
C SER A 333 5.63 -8.06 -35.80
N SER A 334 5.84 -7.56 -37.03
CA SER A 334 7.16 -7.58 -37.68
C SER A 334 8.17 -6.67 -36.97
N ASN A 335 9.28 -7.23 -36.52
CA ASN A 335 10.45 -6.51 -35.98
C ASN A 335 11.13 -5.71 -37.10
N ILE A 336 11.28 -6.36 -38.28
CA ILE A 336 11.98 -5.78 -39.44
C ILE A 336 11.25 -4.52 -39.93
N ALA A 337 9.95 -4.60 -40.18
CA ALA A 337 9.18 -3.46 -40.64
C ALA A 337 9.14 -2.34 -39.59
N THR A 338 9.01 -2.68 -38.29
CA THR A 338 9.04 -1.70 -37.19
C THR A 338 10.41 -1.01 -37.08
N ALA A 339 11.50 -1.75 -37.23
CA ALA A 339 12.86 -1.21 -37.23
C ALA A 339 13.06 -0.20 -38.37
N ARG A 340 12.55 -0.50 -39.58
CA ARG A 340 12.60 0.44 -40.72
C ARG A 340 11.77 1.69 -40.48
N ILE A 341 10.60 1.57 -39.88
CA ILE A 341 9.77 2.71 -39.47
C ILE A 341 10.54 3.60 -38.48
N ALA A 342 11.20 2.99 -37.49
CA ALA A 342 11.99 3.71 -36.49
C ALA A 342 13.25 4.36 -37.06
N ASP A 343 13.89 3.72 -38.02
CA ASP A 343 15.06 4.29 -38.74
C ASP A 343 14.69 5.58 -39.46
N GLU A 344 13.55 5.60 -40.15
CA GLU A 344 13.03 6.79 -40.81
C GLU A 344 12.53 7.85 -39.82
N LEU A 345 11.96 7.45 -38.69
CA LEU A 345 11.50 8.35 -37.62
C LEU A 345 12.67 9.10 -37.00
N GLY A 346 13.77 8.40 -36.80
CA GLY A 346 14.99 8.93 -36.19
C GLY A 346 14.95 8.99 -34.65
N PRO A 347 16.14 9.19 -34.04
CA PRO A 347 16.30 9.12 -32.59
C PRO A 347 15.51 10.19 -31.84
N GLU A 348 15.52 11.41 -32.29
CA GLU A 348 14.93 12.55 -31.58
C GLU A 348 13.41 12.41 -31.42
N LYS A 349 12.71 12.07 -32.52
CA LYS A 349 11.26 11.94 -32.52
C LYS A 349 10.80 10.75 -31.66
N LEU A 350 11.53 9.60 -31.74
CA LEU A 350 11.21 8.44 -30.91
C LEU A 350 11.43 8.72 -29.42
N GLN A 351 12.59 9.31 -29.06
CA GLN A 351 12.87 9.70 -27.67
C GLN A 351 11.85 10.69 -27.14
N ASN A 352 11.50 11.70 -27.93
CA ASN A 352 10.52 12.72 -27.51
C ASN A 352 9.16 12.10 -27.24
N MET A 353 8.70 11.15 -28.07
CA MET A 353 7.48 10.41 -27.79
C MET A 353 7.57 9.61 -26.50
N PHE A 354 8.66 8.86 -26.30
CA PHE A 354 8.84 8.04 -25.09
C PHE A 354 8.94 8.89 -23.82
N ARG A 355 9.55 10.08 -23.87
CA ARG A 355 9.55 11.05 -22.75
C ARG A 355 8.15 11.59 -22.48
N ARG A 356 7.40 11.97 -23.51
CA ARG A 356 5.99 12.40 -23.35
C ARG A 356 5.11 11.29 -22.77
N LEU A 357 5.44 10.02 -22.99
CA LEU A 357 4.77 8.86 -22.38
C LEU A 357 5.32 8.52 -20.98
N GLY A 358 6.32 9.24 -20.48
CA GLY A 358 6.84 9.09 -19.11
C GLY A 358 7.86 7.96 -18.93
N PHE A 359 8.47 7.44 -20.01
CA PHE A 359 9.43 6.32 -19.93
C PHE A 359 10.83 6.73 -19.46
N ASP A 360 11.09 8.00 -19.23
CA ASP A 360 12.35 8.54 -18.69
C ASP A 360 12.33 8.83 -17.20
N ARG A 361 11.17 8.71 -16.54
CA ARG A 361 10.96 9.06 -15.14
C ARG A 361 10.27 7.94 -14.37
N ARG A 362 10.25 8.02 -13.04
CA ARG A 362 9.51 7.06 -12.21
C ARG A 362 8.00 7.18 -12.46
N PRO A 363 7.21 6.08 -12.32
CA PRO A 363 5.77 6.17 -12.49
C PRO A 363 5.18 7.06 -11.38
N GLY A 364 4.29 7.96 -11.75
CA GLY A 364 3.60 8.84 -10.82
C GLY A 364 2.43 8.12 -10.14
N ILE A 365 2.74 7.32 -9.13
CA ILE A 365 1.76 6.60 -8.30
C ILE A 365 2.18 6.68 -6.83
N GLU A 366 1.23 6.70 -5.91
CA GLU A 366 1.44 6.96 -4.47
C GLU A 366 2.42 5.96 -3.83
N VAL A 367 2.34 4.68 -4.19
CA VAL A 367 3.21 3.62 -3.64
C VAL A 367 4.63 3.64 -4.24
N GLY A 368 4.90 4.60 -5.12
CA GLY A 368 6.19 4.73 -5.79
C GLY A 368 6.47 3.64 -6.81
N GLY A 369 7.63 3.71 -7.43
CA GLY A 369 8.04 2.72 -8.43
C GLY A 369 9.49 2.85 -8.87
N ALA A 370 9.96 1.89 -9.66
CA ALA A 370 11.31 1.86 -10.20
C ALA A 370 11.50 2.90 -11.31
N LYS A 371 12.71 3.43 -11.41
CA LYS A 371 13.10 4.22 -12.57
C LYS A 371 13.31 3.28 -13.76
N PRO A 372 12.79 3.62 -14.96
CA PRO A 372 13.07 2.85 -16.17
C PRO A 372 14.57 2.77 -16.49
N LEU A 373 14.96 1.70 -17.18
CA LEU A 373 16.29 1.61 -17.79
C LEU A 373 16.21 2.26 -19.16
N TRP A 374 16.76 3.46 -19.26
CA TRP A 374 16.77 4.29 -20.45
C TRP A 374 18.11 4.12 -21.16
N PRO A 375 18.16 3.93 -22.50
CA PRO A 375 19.41 3.80 -23.25
C PRO A 375 20.31 5.03 -23.04
N ASN A 376 21.58 4.78 -22.72
CA ASN A 376 22.56 5.87 -22.58
C ASN A 376 22.95 6.50 -23.92
N TYR A 377 22.88 5.71 -25.01
CA TYR A 377 23.20 6.14 -26.36
C TYR A 377 22.13 5.69 -27.36
N TRP A 378 21.66 6.62 -28.17
CA TRP A 378 20.60 6.43 -29.15
C TRP A 378 21.17 6.40 -30.59
N GLY A 379 22.10 5.48 -30.82
CA GLY A 379 22.58 5.21 -32.18
C GLY A 379 21.50 4.50 -33.01
N ARG A 380 21.75 4.39 -34.32
CA ARG A 380 20.80 3.81 -35.30
C ARG A 380 20.23 2.46 -34.86
N ILE A 381 21.09 1.53 -34.44
CA ILE A 381 20.62 0.21 -33.98
C ILE A 381 19.77 0.29 -32.70
N THR A 382 20.13 1.17 -31.75
CA THR A 382 19.36 1.38 -30.52
C THR A 382 17.98 1.92 -30.84
N VAL A 383 17.85 2.87 -31.72
CA VAL A 383 16.55 3.41 -32.19
C VAL A 383 15.69 2.31 -32.76
N MET A 384 16.25 1.46 -33.62
CA MET A 384 15.56 0.34 -34.24
C MET A 384 15.10 -0.69 -33.20
N THR A 385 15.97 -1.08 -32.27
CA THR A 385 15.66 -2.12 -31.26
C THR A 385 14.67 -1.62 -30.21
N THR A 386 14.78 -0.39 -29.75
CA THR A 386 13.84 0.18 -28.78
C THR A 386 12.42 0.33 -29.34
N ALA A 387 12.27 0.48 -30.65
CA ALA A 387 10.98 0.55 -31.31
C ALA A 387 10.16 -0.74 -31.18
N TYR A 388 10.82 -1.88 -31.00
CA TYR A 388 10.15 -3.15 -30.70
C TYR A 388 10.49 -3.68 -29.30
N GLY A 389 10.91 -2.76 -28.38
CA GLY A 389 10.97 -2.97 -26.94
C GLY A 389 12.20 -3.70 -26.41
N HIS A 390 13.35 -3.66 -27.14
CA HIS A 390 14.64 -4.13 -26.67
C HIS A 390 15.60 -2.98 -26.42
N GLY A 391 16.43 -3.10 -25.38
CA GLY A 391 17.36 -2.04 -24.97
C GLY A 391 16.70 -0.91 -24.13
N ILE A 392 15.41 -1.02 -23.83
CA ILE A 392 14.67 -0.17 -22.93
C ILE A 392 13.85 -1.06 -22.00
N ALA A 393 13.91 -0.81 -20.68
CA ALA A 393 13.11 -1.57 -19.73
C ALA A 393 12.25 -0.61 -18.87
N VAL A 394 10.96 -0.89 -18.80
CA VAL A 394 9.97 -0.09 -18.09
C VAL A 394 9.12 -0.98 -17.19
N THR A 395 8.40 -0.37 -16.22
CA THR A 395 7.47 -1.13 -15.40
C THR A 395 6.18 -1.43 -16.18
N PRO A 396 5.44 -2.50 -15.81
CA PRO A 396 4.10 -2.76 -16.35
C PRO A 396 3.15 -1.56 -16.25
N LEU A 397 3.24 -0.78 -15.17
CA LEU A 397 2.43 0.42 -14.98
C LEU A 397 2.75 1.50 -16.02
N HIS A 398 4.03 1.71 -16.36
CA HIS A 398 4.40 2.63 -17.45
C HIS A 398 3.75 2.25 -18.77
N LEU A 399 3.84 0.95 -19.12
CA LEU A 399 3.23 0.47 -20.35
C LEU A 399 1.71 0.64 -20.34
N ALA A 400 1.05 0.29 -19.24
CA ALA A 400 -0.40 0.45 -19.11
C ALA A 400 -0.84 1.91 -19.29
N ASN A 401 -0.11 2.87 -18.67
CA ASN A 401 -0.41 4.28 -18.80
C ASN A 401 -0.12 4.83 -20.21
N ALA A 402 0.94 4.35 -20.87
CA ALA A 402 1.21 4.67 -22.27
C ALA A 402 0.08 4.17 -23.19
N TYR A 403 -0.43 2.97 -22.98
CA TYR A 403 -1.57 2.44 -23.73
C TYR A 403 -2.87 3.19 -23.42
N ALA A 404 -3.11 3.55 -22.13
CA ALA A 404 -4.22 4.41 -21.78
C ALA A 404 -4.17 5.73 -22.57
N THR A 405 -2.97 6.33 -22.67
CA THR A 405 -2.71 7.55 -23.45
C THR A 405 -2.97 7.35 -24.93
N LEU A 406 -2.56 6.21 -25.51
CA LEU A 406 -2.84 5.89 -26.93
C LEU A 406 -4.33 5.86 -27.25
N VAL A 407 -5.19 5.49 -26.30
CA VAL A 407 -6.62 5.24 -26.59
C VAL A 407 -7.58 6.31 -26.06
N ASN A 408 -7.13 7.21 -25.18
CA ASN A 408 -7.98 8.20 -24.52
C ASN A 408 -8.03 9.59 -25.20
N GLY A 409 -7.53 9.71 -26.42
CA GLY A 409 -7.39 10.99 -27.13
C GLY A 409 -5.99 11.61 -27.00
N GLY A 410 -5.01 10.87 -26.50
CA GLY A 410 -3.61 11.29 -26.44
C GLY A 410 -3.21 12.07 -25.19
N ILE A 411 -3.94 11.91 -24.09
CA ILE A 411 -3.71 12.61 -22.83
C ILE A 411 -3.02 11.67 -21.84
N LEU A 412 -1.79 11.96 -21.46
CA LEU A 412 -1.11 11.29 -20.36
C LEU A 412 -1.68 11.80 -19.04
N ARG A 413 -2.32 10.91 -18.28
CA ARG A 413 -2.87 11.23 -16.96
C ARG A 413 -1.99 10.65 -15.86
N PRO A 414 -1.83 11.35 -14.72
CA PRO A 414 -1.25 10.76 -13.54
C PRO A 414 -2.03 9.51 -13.13
N THR A 415 -1.33 8.43 -12.80
CA THR A 415 -1.98 7.24 -12.23
C THR A 415 -2.16 7.41 -10.74
N THR A 416 -3.29 6.94 -10.20
CA THR A 416 -3.58 7.07 -8.77
C THR A 416 -4.31 5.85 -8.22
N LEU A 417 -4.01 5.52 -6.96
CA LEU A 417 -4.74 4.54 -6.15
C LEU A 417 -5.85 5.17 -5.31
N LEU A 418 -5.98 6.50 -5.31
CA LEU A 418 -7.05 7.19 -4.61
C LEU A 418 -8.26 7.37 -5.52
N LYS A 419 -9.45 7.20 -4.96
CA LYS A 419 -10.70 7.46 -5.67
C LYS A 419 -10.81 8.94 -6.04
N ILE A 420 -11.03 9.23 -7.32
CA ILE A 420 -11.20 10.59 -7.83
C ILE A 420 -12.70 10.95 -7.86
N ASP A 421 -13.02 12.15 -7.41
CA ASP A 421 -14.32 12.75 -7.67
C ASP A 421 -14.48 12.97 -9.20
N PRO A 422 -15.54 12.46 -9.82
CA PRO A 422 -15.75 12.62 -11.28
C PRO A 422 -15.70 14.07 -11.78
N ASN A 423 -15.98 15.04 -10.91
CA ASN A 423 -15.92 16.47 -11.22
C ASN A 423 -14.53 17.09 -11.06
N LYS A 424 -13.56 16.35 -10.50
CA LYS A 424 -12.20 16.81 -10.18
C LYS A 424 -11.12 15.98 -10.87
N VAL A 425 -11.43 15.42 -12.03
CA VAL A 425 -10.46 14.63 -12.80
C VAL A 425 -9.29 15.52 -13.24
N PRO A 426 -8.02 15.17 -12.92
CA PRO A 426 -6.86 15.94 -13.37
C PRO A 426 -6.81 16.09 -14.89
N ALA A 427 -6.45 17.25 -15.39
CA ALA A 427 -6.43 17.54 -16.82
C ALA A 427 -5.48 16.60 -17.60
N GLY A 428 -4.32 16.26 -17.05
CA GLY A 428 -3.27 15.50 -17.73
C GLY A 428 -2.51 16.33 -18.77
N GLU A 429 -1.51 15.70 -19.38
CA GLU A 429 -0.63 16.32 -20.36
C GLU A 429 -0.88 15.72 -21.76
N ARG A 430 -0.93 16.56 -22.79
CA ARG A 430 -1.09 16.05 -24.17
C ARG A 430 0.24 15.43 -24.64
N ALA A 431 0.24 14.11 -24.77
CA ALA A 431 1.41 13.37 -25.25
C ALA A 431 1.37 13.11 -26.77
N LEU A 432 0.18 13.00 -27.37
CA LEU A 432 0.01 12.83 -28.82
C LEU A 432 -1.31 13.49 -29.29
N GLN A 433 -1.43 13.68 -30.61
CA GLN A 433 -2.60 14.26 -31.21
C GLN A 433 -3.82 13.34 -31.07
N GLU A 434 -5.01 13.92 -30.98
CA GLU A 434 -6.25 13.16 -30.91
C GLU A 434 -6.49 12.31 -32.15
N SER A 435 -6.12 12.83 -33.33
CA SER A 435 -6.18 12.11 -34.60
C SER A 435 -5.30 10.87 -34.61
N THR A 436 -4.09 10.97 -34.03
CA THR A 436 -3.18 9.82 -33.84
C THR A 436 -3.81 8.78 -32.91
N SER A 437 -4.37 9.20 -31.78
CA SER A 437 -5.08 8.33 -30.86
C SER A 437 -6.26 7.61 -31.53
N ALA A 438 -7.07 8.32 -32.31
CA ALA A 438 -8.19 7.73 -33.05
C ALA A 438 -7.72 6.66 -34.02
N ARG A 439 -6.65 6.92 -34.74
CA ARG A 439 -6.03 5.96 -35.68
C ARG A 439 -5.44 4.76 -34.95
N MET A 440 -4.74 4.98 -33.83
CA MET A 440 -4.20 3.89 -33.04
C MET A 440 -5.28 2.96 -32.46
N ARG A 441 -6.44 3.48 -32.04
CA ARG A 441 -7.57 2.61 -31.64
C ARG A 441 -8.01 1.67 -32.76
N GLN A 442 -8.03 2.13 -34.02
CA GLN A 442 -8.39 1.31 -35.16
C GLN A 442 -7.32 0.23 -35.41
N LEU A 443 -6.03 0.62 -35.36
CA LEU A 443 -4.91 -0.31 -35.55
C LEU A 443 -4.84 -1.38 -34.44
N LEU A 444 -4.98 -1.00 -33.18
CA LEU A 444 -5.05 -1.93 -32.05
C LEU A 444 -6.24 -2.90 -32.17
N ARG A 445 -7.37 -2.42 -32.67
CA ARG A 445 -8.53 -3.29 -32.94
C ARG A 445 -8.23 -4.35 -34.00
N LEU A 446 -7.46 -4.01 -35.05
CA LEU A 446 -7.04 -4.96 -36.07
C LEU A 446 -6.13 -6.05 -35.52
N ILE A 447 -5.23 -5.73 -34.59
CA ILE A 447 -4.37 -6.74 -33.93
C ILE A 447 -5.23 -7.80 -33.22
N VAL A 448 -6.30 -7.39 -32.54
CA VAL A 448 -7.25 -8.30 -31.86
C VAL A 448 -8.10 -9.09 -32.87
N LEU A 449 -8.48 -8.49 -33.99
CA LEU A 449 -9.34 -9.15 -34.97
C LEU A 449 -8.58 -10.12 -35.88
N LYS A 450 -7.38 -9.76 -36.31
CA LYS A 450 -6.63 -10.45 -37.38
C LYS A 450 -5.22 -10.88 -36.99
N GLY A 451 -4.66 -10.37 -35.87
CA GLY A 451 -3.27 -10.57 -35.48
C GLY A 451 -3.09 -11.48 -34.26
N THR A 452 -1.94 -11.30 -33.61
CA THR A 452 -1.50 -12.07 -32.44
C THR A 452 -2.42 -11.92 -31.23
N GLY A 453 -3.25 -10.84 -31.19
CA GLY A 453 -4.22 -10.58 -30.14
C GLY A 453 -5.52 -11.41 -30.19
N ARG A 454 -5.68 -12.33 -31.16
CA ARG A 454 -6.91 -13.16 -31.32
C ARG A 454 -7.31 -13.93 -30.07
N LYS A 455 -6.34 -14.43 -29.29
CA LYS A 455 -6.59 -15.17 -28.03
C LYS A 455 -7.32 -14.31 -26.98
N GLY A 456 -7.16 -12.99 -27.01
CA GLY A 456 -7.86 -12.03 -26.16
C GLY A 456 -9.29 -11.69 -26.63
N ARG A 457 -9.73 -12.23 -27.76
CA ARG A 457 -11.07 -11.99 -28.29
C ARG A 457 -12.09 -12.84 -27.54
N ARG A 458 -12.89 -12.23 -26.67
CA ARG A 458 -14.12 -12.88 -26.17
C ARG A 458 -15.16 -12.94 -27.28
N PRO A 459 -15.80 -14.10 -27.54
CA PRO A 459 -17.00 -14.16 -28.34
C PRO A 459 -18.06 -13.26 -27.72
N ALA A 460 -18.81 -12.52 -28.51
CA ALA A 460 -19.92 -11.69 -28.05
C ALA A 460 -21.12 -12.52 -27.53
N SER A 461 -20.98 -13.84 -27.42
CA SER A 461 -22.01 -14.77 -26.97
C SER A 461 -22.04 -14.87 -25.46
N GLY A 462 -23.13 -14.34 -24.83
CA GLY A 462 -23.52 -14.72 -23.49
C GLY A 462 -23.86 -13.62 -22.52
N LEU A 463 -23.84 -12.35 -22.89
CA LEU A 463 -24.50 -11.30 -22.13
C LEU A 463 -25.90 -11.05 -22.72
N GLN A 464 -26.83 -11.97 -22.46
CA GLN A 464 -28.24 -11.59 -22.42
C GLN A 464 -28.36 -10.58 -21.27
N ALA A 465 -28.38 -9.31 -21.65
CA ALA A 465 -28.51 -8.19 -20.75
C ALA A 465 -29.82 -8.32 -19.95
N ARG A 466 -29.74 -8.54 -18.67
CA ARG A 466 -30.80 -8.09 -17.77
C ARG A 466 -30.90 -6.56 -17.92
N PRO A 467 -32.08 -5.98 -18.10
CA PRO A 467 -32.24 -4.56 -18.46
C PRO A 467 -31.75 -3.53 -17.44
N ALA A 468 -31.30 -3.94 -16.27
CA ALA A 468 -30.96 -3.06 -15.15
C ALA A 468 -29.49 -2.60 -15.07
N LEU A 469 -28.60 -3.00 -15.98
CA LEU A 469 -27.16 -2.64 -15.94
C LEU A 469 -26.66 -2.08 -17.28
N ARG A 470 -27.40 -1.10 -17.85
CA ARG A 470 -26.89 -0.27 -18.93
C ARG A 470 -25.97 0.85 -18.38
N ARG A 471 -24.82 0.49 -17.84
CA ARG A 471 -23.64 1.37 -17.88
C ARG A 471 -22.60 0.69 -18.76
N PRO A 472 -22.18 1.30 -19.88
CA PRO A 472 -21.15 0.71 -20.71
C PRO A 472 -19.86 0.61 -19.88
N LEU A 473 -19.32 -0.62 -19.77
CA LEU A 473 -17.92 -0.83 -19.37
C LEU A 473 -17.06 -0.13 -20.42
N ARG A 474 -16.65 1.09 -20.11
CA ARG A 474 -15.76 1.89 -20.96
C ARG A 474 -14.36 1.27 -20.88
N ALA A 475 -13.69 1.23 -22.02
CA ALA A 475 -12.42 0.55 -22.25
C ALA A 475 -11.41 0.76 -21.12
N ALA A 476 -11.08 -0.32 -20.41
CA ALA A 476 -9.93 -0.40 -19.52
C ALA A 476 -8.74 -0.95 -20.29
N ALA A 477 -7.56 -0.36 -20.15
CA ALA A 477 -6.34 -0.94 -20.66
C ALA A 477 -5.87 -2.02 -19.67
N MET A 478 -5.78 -3.26 -20.12
CA MET A 478 -5.31 -4.40 -19.34
C MET A 478 -3.93 -4.82 -19.84
N THR A 479 -2.96 -4.80 -18.94
CA THR A 479 -1.60 -5.33 -19.21
C THR A 479 -1.30 -6.42 -18.20
N SER A 480 -1.06 -7.65 -18.68
CA SER A 480 -0.63 -8.78 -17.88
C SER A 480 0.69 -9.34 -18.44
N ILE A 481 1.64 -9.61 -17.56
CA ILE A 481 2.96 -10.14 -17.91
C ILE A 481 3.24 -11.33 -17.02
N ALA A 482 3.43 -12.50 -17.64
CA ALA A 482 3.94 -13.69 -16.97
C ALA A 482 5.44 -13.81 -17.25
N THR A 483 6.27 -13.83 -16.20
CA THR A 483 7.72 -14.00 -16.35
C THR A 483 8.08 -15.49 -16.36
N SER A 484 8.51 -15.99 -17.52
CA SER A 484 9.03 -17.36 -17.64
C SER A 484 10.49 -17.47 -17.18
N ARG A 485 10.94 -18.70 -16.86
CA ARG A 485 12.33 -18.97 -16.47
C ARG A 485 13.30 -18.48 -17.55
N PRO A 486 14.37 -17.75 -17.21
CA PRO A 486 15.45 -17.53 -18.14
C PRO A 486 16.08 -18.90 -18.47
N SER A 487 16.09 -19.28 -19.73
CA SER A 487 16.83 -20.44 -20.20
C SER A 487 18.32 -20.19 -19.94
N ARG A 488 18.91 -20.95 -19.00
CA ARG A 488 20.36 -21.00 -18.82
C ARG A 488 20.98 -21.68 -20.05
N ARG A 489 21.38 -20.91 -21.05
CA ARG A 489 22.46 -21.29 -21.93
C ARG A 489 23.77 -20.75 -21.36
N LEU A 490 24.41 -21.53 -20.52
CA LEU A 490 25.82 -21.39 -20.22
C LEU A 490 26.61 -21.83 -21.48
N SER A 491 27.00 -20.87 -22.32
CA SER A 491 28.11 -21.09 -23.24
C SER A 491 29.40 -21.06 -22.43
N ARG A 492 29.97 -22.22 -22.15
CA ARG A 492 31.35 -22.35 -21.72
C ARG A 492 32.23 -21.93 -22.91
N SER A 493 32.74 -20.71 -22.90
CA SER A 493 33.92 -20.35 -23.67
C SER A 493 35.15 -20.80 -22.90
N THR A 494 35.74 -21.90 -23.32
CA THR A 494 37.10 -22.32 -22.96
C THR A 494 38.07 -21.32 -23.55
N HIS A 495 38.62 -20.44 -22.76
CA HIS A 495 39.93 -19.84 -23.04
C HIS A 495 41.01 -20.89 -22.80
N ARG A 496 41.67 -21.28 -23.85
CA ARG A 496 43.03 -21.85 -23.80
C ARG A 496 43.97 -20.81 -24.40
N ALA A 497 44.99 -20.51 -23.59
CA ALA A 497 46.09 -19.62 -23.88
C ALA A 497 46.95 -20.14 -25.07
N MET A 498 47.44 -19.24 -25.86
CA MET A 498 48.83 -19.02 -26.26
C MET A 498 48.99 -17.59 -26.71
#